data_7d470687b9a5d497ee5196d665f2a733
#
_entry.id   7d470687b9a5d497ee5196d665f2a733
#
_cell.length_a   1.000
_cell.length_b   1.000
_cell.length_c   1.000
_cell.angle_alpha   90.00
_cell.angle_beta   90.00
_cell.angle_gamma   90.00
#
_symmetry.space_group_name_H-M   'P 1'
#
loop_
_entity.id
_entity.type
_entity.pdbx_description
1 polymer ?
#
loop_
_entity_poly.entity_id
_entity_poly.type
_entity_poly.pdbx_seq_one_letter_code
_entity_poly.pdbx_strand_id
1 'polypeptide(L)'
;MTVVVDTNVLFEILFNGKNKEYYFDLINNADEVLAPEFLIAESTNVMRQYIKAGFADENNAKLSLAYGLQLIRKYEKSTDYTFEVLHESVRLNHPSYDIFYFVLARHNAATLLTVDQKLATLCRENGVDVA
;
A
#
# COMPACT_ATOMS: atom_id res chain seq x y z
N MET A 1 5.47 -4.19 15.73
CA MET A 1 6.09 -4.12 14.39
C MET A 1 5.43 -3.01 13.60
N THR A 2 6.18 -2.34 12.76
CA THR A 2 5.66 -1.31 11.85
C THR A 2 5.41 -1.93 10.48
N VAL A 3 4.29 -1.62 9.86
CA VAL A 3 3.97 -2.07 8.51
C VAL A 3 3.71 -0.88 7.58
N VAL A 4 4.07 -1.04 6.31
CA VAL A 4 3.69 -0.13 5.22
C VAL A 4 2.72 -0.90 4.34
N VAL A 5 1.58 -0.32 4.02
CA VAL A 5 0.50 -0.99 3.30
C VAL A 5 0.41 -0.47 1.87
N ASP A 6 0.56 -1.37 0.90
CA ASP A 6 0.33 -1.07 -0.51
C ASP A 6 -1.17 -1.07 -0.81
N THR A 7 -1.58 -0.26 -1.77
CA THR A 7 -2.98 -0.13 -2.19
C THR A 7 -3.65 -1.48 -2.49
N ASN A 8 -2.93 -2.39 -3.14
CA ASN A 8 -3.48 -3.69 -3.51
C ASN A 8 -3.89 -4.54 -2.29
N VAL A 9 -3.23 -4.36 -1.15
CA VAL A 9 -3.57 -5.06 0.09
C VAL A 9 -4.91 -4.56 0.65
N LEU A 10 -5.18 -3.25 0.56
CA LEU A 10 -6.49 -2.73 0.96
C LEU A 10 -7.62 -3.41 0.17
N PHE A 11 -7.43 -3.60 -1.14
CA PHE A 11 -8.44 -4.21 -2.00
C PHE A 11 -8.55 -5.72 -1.78
N GLU A 12 -7.48 -6.40 -1.38
CA GLU A 12 -7.59 -7.79 -0.88
C GLU A 12 -8.55 -7.86 0.31
N ILE A 13 -8.46 -6.91 1.22
CA ILE A 13 -9.32 -6.86 2.41
C ILE A 13 -10.75 -6.46 2.04
N LEU A 14 -10.91 -5.39 1.25
CA LEU A 14 -12.23 -4.82 0.94
C LEU A 14 -13.09 -5.73 0.05
N PHE A 15 -12.47 -6.49 -0.84
CA PHE A 15 -13.17 -7.36 -1.79
C PHE A 15 -12.98 -8.86 -1.52
N ASN A 16 -12.70 -9.21 -0.27
CA ASN A 16 -12.63 -10.60 0.20
C ASN A 16 -11.67 -11.47 -0.61
N GLY A 17 -10.48 -10.95 -0.90
CA GLY A 17 -9.41 -11.72 -1.51
C GLY A 17 -9.00 -12.91 -0.62
N LYS A 18 -8.34 -13.89 -1.23
CA LYS A 18 -7.94 -15.12 -0.51
C LYS A 18 -7.00 -14.87 0.67
N ASN A 19 -6.26 -13.76 0.64
CA ASN A 19 -5.31 -13.38 1.70
C ASN A 19 -5.87 -12.33 2.68
N LYS A 20 -7.18 -12.08 2.66
CA LYS A 20 -7.84 -11.06 3.47
C LYS A 20 -7.50 -11.20 4.95
N GLU A 21 -7.73 -12.38 5.52
CA GLU A 21 -7.51 -12.62 6.95
C GLU A 21 -6.05 -12.42 7.34
N TYR A 22 -5.14 -12.91 6.51
CA TYR A 22 -3.71 -12.78 6.75
C TYR A 22 -3.28 -11.30 6.85
N TYR A 23 -3.65 -10.48 5.87
CA TYR A 23 -3.30 -9.07 5.88
C TYR A 23 -4.04 -8.27 6.96
N PHE A 24 -5.30 -8.59 7.17
CA PHE A 24 -6.08 -7.95 8.22
C PHE A 24 -5.46 -8.17 9.60
N ASP A 25 -5.03 -9.39 9.88
CA ASP A 25 -4.38 -9.73 11.15
C ASP A 25 -3.04 -8.99 11.31
N LEU A 26 -2.24 -8.91 10.25
CA LEU A 26 -0.98 -8.16 10.28
C LEU A 26 -1.20 -6.68 10.60
N ILE A 27 -2.20 -6.06 9.97
CA ILE A 27 -2.54 -4.65 10.21
C ILE A 27 -3.05 -4.45 11.64
N ASN A 28 -3.93 -5.31 12.12
CA ASN A 28 -4.49 -5.19 13.47
C ASN A 28 -3.45 -5.36 14.57
N ASN A 29 -2.46 -6.19 14.36
CA ASN A 29 -1.43 -6.48 15.36
C ASN A 29 -0.20 -5.57 15.24
N ALA A 30 -0.15 -4.70 14.23
CA ALA A 30 0.96 -3.79 14.05
C ALA A 30 0.91 -2.64 15.07
N ASP A 31 2.08 -2.18 15.51
CA ASP A 31 2.21 -0.99 16.35
C ASP A 31 1.94 0.27 15.54
N GLU A 32 2.45 0.32 14.32
CA GLU A 32 2.22 1.42 13.38
C GLU A 32 1.83 0.88 12.01
N VAL A 33 0.89 1.58 11.37
CA VAL A 33 0.39 1.25 10.03
C VAL A 33 0.53 2.49 9.16
N LEU A 34 1.47 2.46 8.23
CA LEU A 34 1.87 3.60 7.41
C LEU A 34 1.51 3.38 5.94
N ALA A 35 1.29 4.47 5.23
CA ALA A 35 1.23 4.47 3.77
C ALA A 35 1.62 5.85 3.24
N PRO A 36 2.07 5.94 1.97
CA PRO A 36 2.22 7.25 1.34
C PRO A 36 0.85 7.90 1.16
N GLU A 37 0.81 9.21 1.24
CA GLU A 37 -0.44 9.97 1.11
C GLU A 37 -1.13 9.72 -0.23
N PHE A 38 -0.39 9.48 -1.31
CA PHE A 38 -0.97 9.20 -2.62
C PHE A 38 -1.76 7.88 -2.68
N LEU A 39 -1.64 6.99 -1.67
CA LEU A 39 -2.50 5.81 -1.56
C LEU A 39 -3.98 6.21 -1.61
N ILE A 40 -4.32 7.37 -1.06
CA ILE A 40 -5.71 7.88 -1.08
C ILE A 40 -6.18 8.06 -2.52
N ALA A 41 -5.39 8.72 -3.36
CA ALA A 41 -5.71 8.93 -4.77
C ALA A 41 -5.74 7.62 -5.55
N GLU A 42 -4.78 6.74 -5.34
CA GLU A 42 -4.74 5.43 -5.97
C GLU A 42 -5.98 4.61 -5.63
N SER A 43 -6.31 4.53 -4.34
CA SER A 43 -7.46 3.77 -3.86
C SER A 43 -8.77 4.31 -4.41
N THR A 44 -8.90 5.63 -4.49
CA THR A 44 -10.08 6.28 -5.06
C THR A 44 -10.23 5.88 -6.53
N ASN A 45 -9.14 5.87 -7.30
CA ASN A 45 -9.18 5.49 -8.70
C ASN A 45 -9.49 4.00 -8.90
N VAL A 46 -8.92 3.13 -8.10
CA VAL A 46 -9.22 1.70 -8.15
C VAL A 46 -10.70 1.45 -7.83
N MET A 47 -11.23 2.10 -6.80
CA MET A 47 -12.64 1.98 -6.45
C MET A 47 -13.55 2.46 -7.59
N ARG A 48 -13.19 3.56 -8.25
CA ARG A 48 -13.89 4.04 -9.45
C ARG A 48 -13.96 2.95 -10.53
N GLN A 49 -12.85 2.23 -10.75
CA GLN A 49 -12.81 1.14 -11.73
C GLN A 49 -13.76 0.00 -11.36
N TYR A 50 -13.83 -0.37 -10.07
CA TYR A 50 -14.75 -1.39 -9.58
C TYR A 50 -16.21 -0.98 -9.77
N ILE A 51 -16.55 0.27 -9.51
CA ILE A 51 -17.90 0.80 -9.73
C ILE A 51 -18.24 0.75 -11.22
N LYS A 52 -17.35 1.23 -12.08
CA LYS A 52 -17.53 1.24 -13.52
C LYS A 52 -17.71 -0.16 -14.10
N ALA A 53 -17.01 -1.14 -13.56
CA ALA A 53 -17.09 -2.54 -13.99
C ALA A 53 -18.33 -3.27 -13.43
N GLY A 54 -19.10 -2.64 -12.55
CA GLY A 54 -20.31 -3.23 -11.97
C GLY A 54 -20.08 -4.12 -10.76
N PHE A 55 -18.87 -4.11 -10.20
CA PHE A 55 -18.54 -4.93 -9.01
C PHE A 55 -18.94 -4.27 -7.69
N ALA A 56 -19.27 -3.00 -7.69
CA ALA A 56 -19.71 -2.26 -6.52
C ALA A 56 -20.64 -1.13 -6.92
N ASP A 57 -21.63 -0.81 -6.07
CA ASP A 57 -22.42 0.41 -6.23
C ASP A 57 -21.72 1.58 -5.51
N GLU A 58 -22.04 2.82 -5.92
CA GLU A 58 -21.34 3.99 -5.42
C GLU A 58 -21.47 4.18 -3.91
N ASN A 59 -22.65 3.94 -3.34
CA ASN A 59 -22.88 4.15 -1.90
C ASN A 59 -22.09 3.16 -1.06
N ASN A 60 -22.14 1.87 -1.40
CA ASN A 60 -21.37 0.85 -0.71
C ASN A 60 -19.87 1.02 -0.93
N ALA A 61 -19.46 1.46 -2.13
CA ALA A 61 -18.06 1.75 -2.43
C ALA A 61 -17.51 2.87 -1.54
N LYS A 62 -18.28 3.93 -1.30
CA LYS A 62 -17.88 5.02 -0.40
C LYS A 62 -17.64 4.51 1.03
N LEU A 63 -18.53 3.66 1.55
CA LEU A 63 -18.38 3.08 2.88
C LEU A 63 -17.15 2.16 2.96
N SER A 64 -16.96 1.32 1.96
CA SER A 64 -15.79 0.43 1.90
C SER A 64 -14.48 1.22 1.82
N LEU A 65 -14.43 2.23 0.96
CA LEU A 65 -13.25 3.07 0.82
C LEU A 65 -12.92 3.79 2.14
N ALA A 66 -13.93 4.37 2.79
CA ALA A 66 -13.74 5.02 4.10
C ALA A 66 -13.18 4.06 5.13
N TYR A 67 -13.70 2.84 5.18
CA TYR A 67 -13.20 1.79 6.07
C TYR A 67 -11.74 1.44 5.77
N GLY A 68 -11.42 1.20 4.51
CA GLY A 68 -10.05 0.85 4.09
C GLY A 68 -9.04 1.94 4.43
N LEU A 69 -9.39 3.20 4.15
CA LEU A 69 -8.51 4.33 4.45
C LEU A 69 -8.25 4.52 5.95
N GLN A 70 -9.20 4.13 6.81
CA GLN A 70 -9.04 4.18 8.26
C GLN A 70 -8.13 3.07 8.81
N LEU A 71 -7.87 2.02 8.05
CA LEU A 71 -6.89 1.01 8.46
C LEU A 71 -5.47 1.56 8.49
N ILE A 72 -5.19 2.57 7.69
CA ILE A 72 -3.92 3.29 7.71
C ILE A 72 -3.97 4.30 8.86
N ARG A 73 -3.01 4.23 9.76
CA ARG A 73 -2.98 5.10 10.95
C ARG A 73 -2.18 6.37 10.74
N LYS A 74 -1.23 6.35 9.78
CA LYS A 74 -0.42 7.53 9.45
C LYS A 74 -0.12 7.57 7.96
N TYR A 75 -0.46 8.68 7.33
CA TYR A 75 -0.12 8.95 5.93
C TYR A 75 1.13 9.83 5.86
N GLU A 76 2.12 9.40 5.09
CA GLU A 76 3.37 10.12 4.91
C GLU A 76 3.34 10.94 3.63
N LYS A 77 3.87 12.17 3.70
CA LYS A 77 3.91 13.07 2.55
C LYS A 77 5.00 12.64 1.57
N SER A 78 4.65 12.59 0.29
CA SER A 78 5.60 12.22 -0.78
C SER A 78 6.74 13.23 -0.91
N THR A 79 6.51 14.50 -0.59
CA THR A 79 7.54 15.55 -0.67
C THR A 79 8.76 15.27 0.20
N ASP A 80 8.60 14.53 1.29
CA ASP A 80 9.71 14.24 2.21
C ASP A 80 10.68 13.21 1.64
N TYR A 81 10.29 12.46 0.60
CA TYR A 81 11.06 11.34 0.05
C TYR A 81 11.35 11.47 -1.44
N THR A 82 10.92 12.55 -2.09
CA THR A 82 10.93 12.69 -3.56
C THR A 82 12.31 12.45 -4.18
N PHE A 83 13.36 13.07 -3.64
CA PHE A 83 14.68 12.94 -4.25
C PHE A 83 15.30 11.57 -4.03
N GLU A 84 15.08 10.96 -2.87
CA GLU A 84 15.53 9.59 -2.61
C GLU A 84 14.79 8.59 -3.51
N VAL A 85 13.48 8.77 -3.67
CA VAL A 85 12.67 7.94 -4.57
C VAL A 85 13.16 8.07 -6.01
N LEU A 86 13.44 9.27 -6.48
CA LEU A 86 13.97 9.48 -7.83
C LEU A 86 15.30 8.73 -8.00
N HIS A 87 16.22 8.88 -7.05
CA HIS A 87 17.51 8.20 -7.10
C HIS A 87 17.35 6.68 -7.16
N GLU A 88 16.54 6.11 -6.26
CA GLU A 88 16.31 4.68 -6.20
C GLU A 88 15.58 4.15 -7.44
N SER A 89 14.64 4.93 -7.99
CA SER A 89 13.92 4.56 -9.22
C SER A 89 14.88 4.40 -10.40
N VAL A 90 15.87 5.30 -10.49
CA VAL A 90 16.92 5.21 -11.52
C VAL A 90 17.83 4.01 -11.24
N ARG A 91 18.31 3.89 -10.01
CA ARG A 91 19.25 2.82 -9.61
C ARG A 91 18.64 1.42 -9.82
N LEU A 92 17.38 1.25 -9.45
CA LEU A 92 16.69 -0.04 -9.51
C LEU A 92 15.92 -0.25 -10.81
N ASN A 93 15.90 0.76 -11.69
CA ASN A 93 15.16 0.73 -12.95
C ASN A 93 13.71 0.28 -12.75
N HIS A 94 13.00 0.96 -11.85
CA HIS A 94 11.64 0.60 -11.45
C HIS A 94 10.78 1.85 -11.34
N PRO A 95 9.47 1.79 -11.71
CA PRO A 95 8.59 2.96 -11.61
C PRO A 95 8.52 3.55 -10.21
N SER A 96 8.53 4.87 -10.13
CA SER A 96 8.65 5.59 -8.86
C SER A 96 7.49 5.36 -7.90
N TYR A 97 6.27 5.06 -8.39
CA TYR A 97 5.13 4.80 -7.51
C TYR A 97 5.41 3.67 -6.52
N ASP A 98 5.93 2.55 -7.02
CA ASP A 98 6.29 1.40 -6.17
C ASP A 98 7.48 1.72 -5.28
N ILE A 99 8.44 2.51 -5.78
CA ILE A 99 9.63 2.90 -5.02
C ILE A 99 9.29 3.78 -3.82
N PHE A 100 8.21 4.55 -3.87
CA PHE A 100 7.72 5.26 -2.68
C PHE A 100 7.43 4.30 -1.54
N TYR A 101 6.78 3.19 -1.82
CA TYR A 101 6.50 2.16 -0.80
C TYR A 101 7.79 1.53 -0.26
N PHE A 102 8.72 1.21 -1.15
CA PHE A 102 10.04 0.67 -0.77
C PHE A 102 10.81 1.64 0.14
N VAL A 103 10.94 2.90 -0.26
CA VAL A 103 11.68 3.92 0.50
C VAL A 103 11.01 4.16 1.86
N LEU A 104 9.69 4.28 1.89
CA LEU A 104 8.95 4.48 3.13
C LEU A 104 9.16 3.31 4.10
N ALA A 105 9.11 2.07 3.61
CA ALA A 105 9.38 0.90 4.42
C ALA A 105 10.81 0.89 4.96
N ARG A 106 11.78 1.19 4.11
CA ARG A 106 13.19 1.24 4.50
C ARG A 106 13.45 2.28 5.60
N HIS A 107 12.90 3.48 5.45
CA HIS A 107 13.07 4.56 6.44
C HIS A 107 12.52 4.21 7.83
N ASN A 108 11.49 3.41 7.86
CA ASN A 108 10.80 3.07 9.12
C ASN A 108 11.15 1.68 9.64
N ALA A 109 12.13 1.00 9.04
CA ALA A 109 12.45 -0.39 9.34
C ALA A 109 11.17 -1.25 9.38
N ALA A 110 10.27 -1.00 8.44
CA ALA A 110 8.95 -1.59 8.39
C ALA A 110 8.91 -2.80 7.46
N THR A 111 7.92 -3.66 7.67
CA THR A 111 7.56 -4.71 6.72
C THR A 111 6.58 -4.16 5.70
N LEU A 112 6.87 -4.32 4.42
CA LEU A 112 5.93 -3.94 3.36
C LEU A 112 4.88 -5.04 3.18
N LEU A 113 3.62 -4.64 3.20
CA LEU A 113 2.51 -5.52 2.85
C LEU A 113 2.10 -5.25 1.41
N THR A 114 2.31 -6.23 0.53
CA THR A 114 1.98 -6.11 -0.89
C THR A 114 1.67 -7.47 -1.50
N VAL A 115 0.74 -7.51 -2.45
CA VAL A 115 0.48 -8.71 -3.28
C VAL A 115 1.23 -8.66 -4.61
N ASP A 116 1.92 -7.55 -4.90
CA ASP A 116 2.73 -7.41 -6.11
C ASP A 116 4.05 -8.15 -5.95
N GLN A 117 4.21 -9.26 -6.67
CA GLN A 117 5.39 -10.11 -6.55
C GLN A 117 6.67 -9.44 -7.05
N LYS A 118 6.55 -8.56 -8.05
CA LYS A 118 7.70 -7.84 -8.58
C LYS A 118 8.24 -6.84 -7.57
N LEU A 119 7.37 -6.08 -6.93
CA LEU A 119 7.73 -5.17 -5.85
C LEU A 119 8.26 -5.93 -4.63
N ALA A 120 7.63 -7.04 -4.26
CA ALA A 120 8.08 -7.88 -3.16
C ALA A 120 9.52 -8.39 -3.37
N THR A 121 9.82 -8.87 -4.57
CA THR A 121 11.17 -9.35 -4.92
C THR A 121 12.19 -8.24 -4.83
N LEU A 122 11.89 -7.07 -5.39
CA LEU A 122 12.75 -5.90 -5.34
C LEU A 122 13.05 -5.51 -3.88
N CYS A 123 12.05 -5.47 -3.04
CA CYS A 123 12.19 -5.11 -1.63
C CYS A 123 13.09 -6.10 -0.89
N ARG A 124 12.84 -7.40 -1.04
CA ARG A 124 13.66 -8.45 -0.39
C ARG A 124 15.12 -8.40 -0.83
N GLU A 125 15.36 -8.19 -2.11
CA GLU A 125 16.72 -8.07 -2.66
C GLU A 125 17.46 -6.83 -2.16
N ASN A 126 16.74 -5.85 -1.65
CA ASN A 126 17.30 -4.58 -1.17
C ASN A 126 17.10 -4.36 0.34
N GLY A 127 16.91 -5.44 1.09
CA GLY A 127 16.93 -5.39 2.56
C GLY A 127 15.65 -4.92 3.22
N VAL A 128 14.52 -4.91 2.53
CA VAL A 128 13.20 -4.58 3.10
C VAL A 128 12.38 -5.85 3.23
N ASP A 129 11.89 -6.10 4.43
CA ASP A 129 11.03 -7.24 4.71
C ASP A 129 9.66 -7.08 4.03
N VAL A 130 9.10 -8.19 3.58
CA VAL A 130 7.81 -8.22 2.87
C VAL A 130 6.94 -9.34 3.44
N ALA A 131 5.69 -9.04 3.58
CA ALA A 131 4.67 -10.02 3.95
C ALA A 131 3.49 -10.00 2.97
#